data_84ed08142615c0cfea973242c850df8c
#
_entry.id   84ed08142615c0cfea973242c850df8c
#
_cell.length_a   1.000
_cell.length_b   1.000
_cell.length_c   1.000
_cell.angle_alpha   90.00
_cell.angle_beta   90.00
_cell.angle_gamma   90.00
#
_symmetry.space_group_name_H-M   'P 1'
#
loop_
_entity.id
_entity.type
_entity.pdbx_description
1 polymer ?
#
loop_
_entity_poly.entity_id
_entity_poly.type
_entity_poly.pdbx_seq_one_letter_code
_entity_poly.pdbx_strand_id
1 'polypeptide(L)'
;LSYMEDKKEIVLRQEIKVKELLPEFTQLYIETQEEDSVSLLKGLKGVKPIVYDVLDYAKKSGQEVLVMGVRPSKNSRFNIFWQHWHRARVDMKVSARVLFSGDLNENKKSDYWKFFVKLSRTKVRDNHTISPSAILIVGKHSFIFSYDGTLHCIHSTTPSIAESFSSFFED
;
A
#
# COMPACT_ATOMS: atom_id res chain seq x y z
N LEU A 1 -55.54 1.35 6.59
CA LEU A 1 -54.82 0.65 7.69
C LEU A 1 -54.18 -0.65 7.18
N SER A 2 -54.88 -1.51 6.44
CA SER A 2 -54.36 -2.77 5.88
C SER A 2 -53.07 -2.60 5.05
N TYR A 3 -53.02 -1.63 4.12
CA TYR A 3 -51.86 -1.37 3.25
C TYR A 3 -50.56 -1.02 4.02
N MET A 4 -50.65 -0.29 5.11
CA MET A 4 -49.52 0.06 5.93
C MET A 4 -49.03 -1.13 6.79
N GLU A 5 -49.93 -1.99 7.21
CA GLU A 5 -49.62 -3.21 7.96
C GLU A 5 -48.96 -4.22 7.02
N ASP A 6 -49.42 -4.39 5.81
CA ASP A 6 -48.81 -5.25 4.79
C ASP A 6 -47.37 -4.81 4.46
N LYS A 7 -47.15 -3.49 4.31
CA LYS A 7 -45.78 -2.97 4.11
C LYS A 7 -44.87 -3.19 5.27
N LYS A 8 -45.36 -3.02 6.52
CA LYS A 8 -44.56 -3.30 7.72
C LYS A 8 -44.14 -4.75 7.79
N GLU A 9 -45.06 -5.66 7.46
CA GLU A 9 -44.76 -7.09 7.46
C GLU A 9 -43.73 -7.47 6.40
N ILE A 10 -43.78 -6.88 5.21
CA ILE A 10 -42.81 -7.08 4.14
C ILE A 10 -41.42 -6.60 4.58
N VAL A 11 -41.32 -5.40 5.16
CA VAL A 11 -40.07 -4.82 5.65
C VAL A 11 -39.49 -5.68 6.77
N LEU A 12 -40.31 -6.15 7.71
CA LEU A 12 -39.88 -7.02 8.79
C LEU A 12 -39.31 -8.35 8.29
N ARG A 13 -39.97 -8.97 7.31
CA ARG A 13 -39.50 -10.20 6.65
C ARG A 13 -38.16 -9.99 5.94
N GLN A 14 -38.00 -8.83 5.27
CA GLN A 14 -36.73 -8.46 4.63
C GLN A 14 -35.61 -8.25 5.65
N GLU A 15 -35.90 -7.59 6.77
CA GLU A 15 -34.94 -7.37 7.85
C GLU A 15 -34.45 -8.69 8.47
N ILE A 16 -35.37 -9.63 8.74
CA ILE A 16 -35.04 -10.97 9.23
C ILE A 16 -34.14 -11.69 8.24
N LYS A 17 -34.48 -11.68 6.95
CA LYS A 17 -33.69 -12.34 5.91
C LYS A 17 -32.30 -11.77 5.78
N VAL A 18 -32.15 -10.44 5.89
CA VAL A 18 -30.83 -9.79 5.90
C VAL A 18 -30.03 -10.20 7.12
N LYS A 19 -30.63 -10.25 8.33
CA LYS A 19 -29.96 -10.68 9.57
C LYS A 19 -29.51 -12.15 9.51
N GLU A 20 -30.27 -13.01 8.86
CA GLU A 20 -29.91 -14.43 8.67
C GLU A 20 -28.72 -14.59 7.70
N LEU A 21 -28.61 -13.73 6.69
CA LEU A 21 -27.52 -13.76 5.70
C LEU A 21 -26.25 -13.07 6.17
N LEU A 22 -26.32 -12.15 7.14
CA LEU A 22 -25.18 -11.39 7.65
C LEU A 22 -24.00 -12.27 8.14
N PRO A 23 -24.23 -13.37 8.90
CA PRO A 23 -23.14 -14.24 9.33
C PRO A 23 -22.42 -14.90 8.17
N GLU A 24 -23.15 -15.32 7.15
CA GLU A 24 -22.63 -15.96 5.94
C GLU A 24 -21.77 -14.99 5.14
N PHE A 25 -22.24 -13.76 4.93
CA PHE A 25 -21.46 -12.70 4.30
C PHE A 25 -20.24 -12.28 5.12
N THR A 26 -20.35 -12.24 6.44
CA THR A 26 -19.23 -11.93 7.34
C THR A 26 -18.17 -13.02 7.26
N GLN A 27 -18.57 -14.27 7.22
CA GLN A 27 -17.64 -15.39 7.09
C GLN A 27 -16.97 -15.41 5.73
N LEU A 28 -17.68 -15.20 4.62
CA LEU A 28 -17.12 -15.03 3.29
C LEU A 28 -16.13 -13.85 3.23
N TYR A 29 -16.45 -12.73 3.88
CA TYR A 29 -15.57 -11.58 3.96
C TYR A 29 -14.27 -11.89 4.72
N ILE A 30 -14.37 -12.62 5.85
CA ILE A 30 -13.20 -13.05 6.64
C ILE A 30 -12.35 -14.03 5.82
N GLU A 31 -12.96 -15.04 5.20
CA GLU A 31 -12.28 -16.02 4.35
C GLU A 31 -11.57 -15.33 3.17
N THR A 32 -12.20 -14.33 2.53
CA THR A 32 -11.60 -13.55 1.45
C THR A 32 -10.45 -12.67 1.93
N GLN A 33 -10.46 -12.25 3.20
CA GLN A 33 -9.37 -11.46 3.80
C GLN A 33 -8.17 -12.32 4.20
N GLU A 34 -8.36 -13.60 4.47
CA GLU A 34 -7.29 -14.56 4.78
C GLU A 34 -6.65 -15.15 3.52
N GLU A 35 -7.33 -15.12 2.38
CA GLU A 35 -6.79 -15.59 1.10
C GLU A 35 -5.80 -14.59 0.51
N ASP A 36 -4.77 -15.13 -0.14
CA ASP A 36 -3.84 -14.39 -0.99
C ASP A 36 -4.62 -13.59 -2.03
N SER A 37 -4.47 -12.29 -2.02
CA SER A 37 -5.23 -11.41 -2.91
C SER A 37 -4.30 -10.55 -3.77
N VAL A 38 -4.78 -10.23 -4.97
CA VAL A 38 -4.17 -9.25 -5.85
C VAL A 38 -5.24 -8.25 -6.27
N SER A 39 -4.96 -6.97 -6.09
CA SER A 39 -5.86 -5.89 -6.46
C SER A 39 -5.16 -4.80 -7.26
N LEU A 40 -5.92 -4.17 -8.15
CA LEU A 40 -5.48 -3.00 -8.92
C LEU A 40 -6.08 -1.73 -8.32
N LEU A 41 -5.21 -0.86 -7.83
CA LEU A 41 -5.58 0.44 -7.25
C LEU A 41 -5.24 1.56 -8.24
N LYS A 42 -6.14 2.54 -8.38
CA LYS A 42 -5.97 3.67 -9.30
C LYS A 42 -5.97 5.00 -8.56
N GLY A 43 -4.99 5.85 -8.90
CA GLY A 43 -4.84 7.19 -8.34
C GLY A 43 -4.54 7.20 -6.85
N LEU A 44 -4.20 8.38 -6.33
CA LEU A 44 -3.91 8.56 -4.90
C LEU A 44 -5.10 8.21 -4.01
N LYS A 45 -6.33 8.41 -4.51
CA LYS A 45 -7.57 8.13 -3.76
C LYS A 45 -7.74 6.64 -3.45
N GLY A 46 -7.34 5.77 -4.38
CA GLY A 46 -7.38 4.32 -4.16
C GLY A 46 -6.17 3.79 -3.39
N VAL A 47 -4.99 4.36 -3.63
CA VAL A 47 -3.73 3.89 -3.02
C VAL A 47 -3.58 4.33 -1.57
N LYS A 48 -3.93 5.57 -1.24
CA LYS A 48 -3.68 6.19 0.07
C LYS A 48 -4.20 5.37 1.25
N PRO A 49 -5.47 4.93 1.31
CA PRO A 49 -5.96 4.15 2.45
C PRO A 49 -5.14 2.90 2.68
N ILE A 50 -4.88 2.13 1.63
CA ILE A 50 -4.22 0.82 1.71
C ILE A 50 -2.76 0.93 2.19
N VAL A 51 -2.00 1.92 1.68
CA VAL A 51 -0.62 2.08 2.12
C VAL A 51 -0.50 2.61 3.54
N TYR A 52 -1.50 3.35 4.05
CA TYR A 52 -1.53 3.74 5.47
C TYR A 52 -1.92 2.57 6.37
N ASP A 53 -2.86 1.71 5.96
CA ASP A 53 -3.21 0.48 6.69
C ASP A 53 -1.99 -0.45 6.82
N VAL A 54 -1.15 -0.50 5.77
CA VAL A 54 0.11 -1.27 5.80
C VAL A 54 1.15 -0.67 6.74
N LEU A 55 1.14 0.63 7.00
CA LEU A 55 1.98 1.22 8.07
C LEU A 55 1.55 0.74 9.45
N ASP A 56 0.26 0.67 9.72
CA ASP A 56 -0.25 0.11 10.97
C ASP A 56 0.11 -1.37 11.12
N TYR A 57 0.02 -2.13 10.03
CA TYR A 57 0.50 -3.51 9.99
C TYR A 57 2.00 -3.59 10.28
N ALA A 58 2.84 -2.78 9.63
CA ALA A 58 4.28 -2.74 9.85
C ALA A 58 4.64 -2.47 11.32
N LYS A 59 3.95 -1.50 11.94
CA LYS A 59 4.13 -1.15 13.35
C LYS A 59 3.78 -2.31 14.27
N LYS A 60 2.64 -2.97 14.04
CA LYS A 60 2.14 -4.08 14.87
C LYS A 60 2.99 -5.34 14.74
N SER A 61 3.45 -5.65 13.54
CA SER A 61 4.23 -6.85 13.22
C SER A 61 5.75 -6.68 13.40
N GLY A 62 6.22 -5.46 13.65
CA GLY A 62 7.66 -5.16 13.73
C GLY A 62 8.39 -5.24 12.39
N GLN A 63 7.67 -5.27 11.27
CA GLN A 63 8.25 -5.35 9.93
C GLN A 63 8.84 -4.00 9.51
N GLU A 64 9.96 -4.04 8.80
CA GLU A 64 10.49 -2.87 8.10
C GLU A 64 9.85 -2.69 6.74
N VAL A 65 10.00 -1.49 6.20
CA VAL A 65 9.57 -1.16 4.84
C VAL A 65 10.75 -1.26 3.89
N LEU A 66 10.63 -2.04 2.83
CA LEU A 66 11.59 -2.07 1.73
C LEU A 66 10.99 -1.34 0.54
N VAL A 67 11.77 -0.46 -0.08
CA VAL A 67 11.34 0.27 -1.28
C VAL A 67 12.46 0.24 -2.30
N MET A 68 12.17 -0.23 -3.50
CA MET A 68 13.12 -0.23 -4.63
C MET A 68 12.56 0.49 -5.85
N GLY A 69 13.45 0.94 -6.73
CA GLY A 69 13.06 1.66 -7.94
C GLY A 69 12.61 3.10 -7.68
N VAL A 70 13.01 3.68 -6.55
CA VAL A 70 12.59 5.03 -6.16
C VAL A 70 13.25 6.07 -7.05
N ARG A 71 12.45 6.98 -7.56
CA ARG A 71 12.90 8.17 -8.29
C ARG A 71 11.87 9.29 -8.12
N PRO A 72 12.29 10.57 -8.31
CA PRO A 72 11.33 11.66 -8.34
C PRO A 72 10.33 11.48 -9.47
N SER A 73 9.05 11.59 -9.17
CA SER A 73 8.00 11.64 -10.19
C SER A 73 7.97 13.04 -10.82
N LYS A 74 7.61 13.11 -12.11
CA LYS A 74 7.27 14.38 -12.77
C LYS A 74 6.04 15.05 -12.13
N ASN A 75 5.17 14.26 -11.50
CA ASN A 75 4.01 14.77 -10.76
C ASN A 75 4.42 15.07 -9.30
N SER A 76 4.53 16.37 -9.00
CA SER A 76 4.91 16.84 -7.65
C SER A 76 3.97 16.35 -6.53
N ARG A 77 2.68 16.12 -6.82
CA ARG A 77 1.71 15.62 -5.83
C ARG A 77 2.09 14.22 -5.33
N PHE A 78 2.65 13.37 -6.21
CA PHE A 78 3.11 12.04 -5.79
C PHE A 78 4.35 12.14 -4.90
N ASN A 79 5.28 13.01 -5.23
CA ASN A 79 6.46 13.22 -4.40
C ASN A 79 6.08 13.74 -3.01
N ILE A 80 5.17 14.71 -2.93
CA ILE A 80 4.66 15.26 -1.67
C ILE A 80 3.92 14.17 -0.87
N PHE A 81 3.07 13.38 -1.51
CA PHE A 81 2.36 12.29 -0.87
C PHE A 81 3.35 11.30 -0.21
N TRP A 82 4.36 10.82 -0.93
CA TRP A 82 5.33 9.88 -0.39
C TRP A 82 6.21 10.49 0.70
N GLN A 83 6.56 11.77 0.61
CA GLN A 83 7.26 12.44 1.69
C GLN A 83 6.42 12.49 2.98
N HIS A 84 5.12 12.77 2.89
CA HIS A 84 4.21 12.75 4.03
C HIS A 84 4.06 11.34 4.60
N TRP A 85 3.89 10.35 3.74
CA TRP A 85 3.79 8.95 4.15
C TRP A 85 5.06 8.47 4.88
N HIS A 86 6.25 8.79 4.37
CA HIS A 86 7.50 8.42 5.04
C HIS A 86 7.74 9.17 6.35
N ARG A 87 7.26 10.41 6.50
CA ARG A 87 7.25 11.09 7.80
C ARG A 87 6.35 10.36 8.80
N ALA A 88 5.12 10.03 8.40
CA ALA A 88 4.20 9.26 9.24
C ALA A 88 4.81 7.92 9.66
N ARG A 89 5.50 7.22 8.74
CA ARG A 89 6.26 5.99 9.03
C ARG A 89 7.30 6.20 10.13
N VAL A 90 8.05 7.29 10.06
CA VAL A 90 9.07 7.62 11.08
C VAL A 90 8.43 7.92 12.44
N ASP A 91 7.33 8.68 12.45
CA ASP A 91 6.58 8.99 13.68
C ASP A 91 6.04 7.71 14.34
N MET A 92 5.67 6.72 13.53
CA MET A 92 5.27 5.39 13.99
C MET A 92 6.44 4.49 14.40
N LYS A 93 7.69 4.97 14.29
CA LYS A 93 8.95 4.24 14.60
C LYS A 93 9.21 3.04 13.69
N VAL A 94 8.64 3.00 12.51
CA VAL A 94 8.87 1.96 11.51
C VAL A 94 10.12 2.30 10.69
N SER A 95 11.06 1.37 10.57
CA SER A 95 12.29 1.54 9.80
C SER A 95 12.06 1.28 8.30
N ALA A 96 12.92 1.83 7.45
CA ALA A 96 12.90 1.54 6.02
C ALA A 96 14.29 1.44 5.42
N ARG A 97 14.40 0.63 4.37
CA ARG A 97 15.52 0.61 3.43
C ARG A 97 15.02 1.00 2.05
N VAL A 98 15.72 1.90 1.40
CA VAL A 98 15.27 2.53 0.15
C VAL A 98 16.37 2.44 -0.90
N LEU A 99 16.07 1.83 -2.06
CA LEU A 99 16.94 1.77 -3.22
C LEU A 99 16.46 2.77 -4.28
N PHE A 100 17.26 3.78 -4.53
CA PHE A 100 17.01 4.73 -5.60
C PHE A 100 17.43 4.15 -6.94
N SER A 101 16.61 4.37 -7.94
CA SER A 101 16.85 3.99 -9.33
C SER A 101 17.56 5.08 -10.10
N GLY A 102 18.51 4.71 -10.96
CA GLY A 102 19.17 5.62 -11.88
C GLY A 102 20.57 6.04 -11.46
N ASP A 103 21.05 7.15 -12.02
CA ASP A 103 22.41 7.64 -11.76
C ASP A 103 22.53 8.31 -10.39
N LEU A 104 23.52 7.85 -9.61
CA LEU A 104 23.77 8.34 -8.26
C LEU A 104 24.06 9.85 -8.23
N ASN A 105 24.81 10.37 -9.21
CA ASN A 105 25.18 11.78 -9.23
C ASN A 105 23.96 12.67 -9.50
N GLU A 106 23.06 12.22 -10.36
CA GLU A 106 21.79 12.90 -10.62
C GLU A 106 20.85 12.78 -9.40
N ASN A 107 20.75 11.60 -8.79
CA ASN A 107 19.96 11.40 -7.60
C ASN A 107 20.40 12.33 -6.47
N LYS A 108 21.71 12.43 -6.17
CA LYS A 108 22.26 13.30 -5.11
C LYS A 108 21.92 14.77 -5.29
N LYS A 109 21.71 15.24 -6.50
CA LYS A 109 21.31 16.64 -6.78
C LYS A 109 19.85 16.89 -6.42
N SER A 110 19.00 15.87 -6.44
CA SER A 110 17.56 16.01 -6.22
C SER A 110 17.22 16.28 -4.76
N ASP A 111 16.26 17.17 -4.52
CA ASP A 111 15.74 17.43 -3.17
C ASP A 111 14.99 16.21 -2.62
N TYR A 112 14.47 15.35 -3.49
CA TYR A 112 13.81 14.10 -3.12
C TYR A 112 14.80 13.13 -2.47
N TRP A 113 16.00 12.92 -3.06
CA TRP A 113 17.08 12.16 -2.46
C TRP A 113 17.52 12.73 -1.11
N LYS A 114 17.77 14.04 -1.07
CA LYS A 114 18.20 14.77 0.15
C LYS A 114 17.18 14.60 1.28
N PHE A 115 15.89 14.56 0.96
CA PHE A 115 14.83 14.27 1.92
C PHE A 115 15.03 12.90 2.55
N PHE A 116 15.17 11.84 1.75
CA PHE A 116 15.30 10.47 2.26
C PHE A 116 16.57 10.25 3.08
N VAL A 117 17.69 10.82 2.65
CA VAL A 117 18.98 10.70 3.36
C VAL A 117 18.93 11.35 4.74
N LYS A 118 18.18 12.44 4.88
CA LYS A 118 18.01 13.15 6.16
C LYS A 118 16.95 12.51 7.07
N LEU A 119 16.12 11.64 6.53
CA LEU A 119 15.00 11.07 7.26
C LEU A 119 15.50 10.00 8.23
N SER A 120 15.16 10.15 9.52
CA SER A 120 15.52 9.18 10.55
C SER A 120 14.95 7.78 10.26
N ARG A 121 15.56 6.73 10.81
CA ARG A 121 15.15 5.34 10.58
C ARG A 121 15.07 4.93 9.11
N THR A 122 15.90 5.55 8.26
CA THR A 122 15.90 5.29 6.82
C THR A 122 17.33 5.04 6.36
N LYS A 123 17.58 3.88 5.74
CA LYS A 123 18.84 3.58 5.05
C LYS A 123 18.59 3.74 3.56
N VAL A 124 19.40 4.54 2.90
CA VAL A 124 19.30 4.85 1.48
C VAL A 124 20.51 4.29 0.75
N ARG A 125 20.27 3.60 -0.34
CA ARG A 125 21.29 3.16 -1.30
C ARG A 125 20.87 3.56 -2.70
N ASP A 126 21.81 3.57 -3.60
CA ASP A 126 21.60 3.73 -5.02
C ASP A 126 21.66 2.37 -5.71
N ASN A 127 20.78 2.18 -6.67
CA ASN A 127 20.80 1.04 -7.56
C ASN A 127 20.94 1.58 -8.98
N HIS A 128 22.05 1.28 -9.65
CA HIS A 128 22.33 1.77 -11.02
C HIS A 128 21.30 1.31 -12.06
N THR A 129 20.43 0.40 -11.72
CA THR A 129 19.36 -0.08 -12.61
C THR A 129 18.26 0.97 -12.74
N ILE A 130 17.90 1.32 -13.96
CA ILE A 130 16.73 2.17 -14.23
C ILE A 130 15.47 1.30 -14.17
N SER A 131 14.60 1.60 -13.22
CA SER A 131 13.28 0.95 -13.11
C SER A 131 12.16 1.90 -13.51
N PRO A 132 11.24 1.48 -14.39
CA PRO A 132 10.05 2.28 -14.72
C PRO A 132 9.02 2.30 -13.58
N SER A 133 9.13 1.37 -12.64
CA SER A 133 8.19 1.19 -11.53
C SER A 133 8.92 1.20 -10.19
N ALA A 134 8.24 1.65 -9.16
CA ALA A 134 8.69 1.48 -7.78
C ALA A 134 7.96 0.30 -7.12
N ILE A 135 8.68 -0.43 -6.26
CA ILE A 135 8.13 -1.56 -5.52
C ILE A 135 8.30 -1.27 -4.03
N LEU A 136 7.22 -1.42 -3.27
CA LEU A 136 7.21 -1.30 -1.81
C LEU A 136 6.79 -2.64 -1.21
N ILE A 137 7.52 -3.10 -0.19
CA ILE A 137 7.29 -4.38 0.46
C ILE A 137 7.22 -4.17 1.96
N VAL A 138 6.22 -4.79 2.59
CA VAL A 138 6.06 -4.82 4.05
C VAL A 138 5.49 -6.18 4.48
N GLY A 139 6.31 -7.04 5.04
CA GLY A 139 5.92 -8.41 5.37
C GLY A 139 5.37 -9.14 4.14
N LYS A 140 4.13 -9.61 4.19
CA LYS A 140 3.46 -10.28 3.06
C LYS A 140 2.89 -9.33 2.00
N HIS A 141 2.87 -8.01 2.27
CA HIS A 141 2.33 -7.02 1.34
C HIS A 141 3.39 -6.57 0.35
N SER A 142 3.05 -6.58 -0.91
CA SER A 142 3.85 -5.99 -1.98
C SER A 142 3.02 -5.07 -2.86
N PHE A 143 3.61 -3.94 -3.24
CA PHE A 143 2.98 -2.92 -4.08
C PHE A 143 3.91 -2.60 -5.24
N ILE A 144 3.37 -2.59 -6.44
CA ILE A 144 4.07 -2.17 -7.66
C ILE A 144 3.40 -0.90 -8.17
N PHE A 145 4.14 0.20 -8.18
CA PHE A 145 3.64 1.50 -8.62
C PHE A 145 4.17 1.86 -10.01
N SER A 146 3.28 2.22 -10.91
CA SER A 146 3.61 2.83 -12.19
C SER A 146 3.17 4.30 -12.19
N TYR A 147 4.06 5.18 -12.65
CA TYR A 147 3.83 6.63 -12.66
C TYR A 147 3.58 7.20 -14.07
N ASP A 148 3.40 6.35 -15.07
CA ASP A 148 3.13 6.78 -16.44
C ASP A 148 1.70 7.33 -16.56
N GLY A 149 1.59 8.67 -16.45
CA GLY A 149 0.32 9.38 -16.45
C GLY A 149 -0.41 9.28 -15.10
N THR A 150 -1.45 8.46 -15.02
CA THR A 150 -2.19 8.19 -13.78
C THR A 150 -1.44 7.18 -12.94
N LEU A 151 -1.36 7.40 -11.61
CA LEU A 151 -0.82 6.41 -10.68
C LEU A 151 -1.65 5.13 -10.74
N HIS A 152 -1.00 4.05 -11.09
CA HIS A 152 -1.54 2.69 -10.96
C HIS A 152 -0.70 1.92 -9.94
N CYS A 153 -1.36 1.10 -9.14
CA CYS A 153 -0.70 0.26 -8.16
C CYS A 153 -1.29 -1.14 -8.17
N ILE A 154 -0.45 -2.15 -8.33
CA ILE A 154 -0.81 -3.54 -8.07
C ILE A 154 -0.43 -3.81 -6.62
N HIS A 155 -1.39 -4.21 -5.80
CA HIS A 155 -1.20 -4.63 -4.42
C HIS A 155 -1.43 -6.14 -4.31
N SER A 156 -0.47 -6.85 -3.75
CA SER A 156 -0.58 -8.27 -3.44
C SER A 156 -0.35 -8.53 -1.96
N THR A 157 -1.09 -9.48 -1.40
CA THR A 157 -0.90 -10.02 -0.05
C THR A 157 -0.32 -11.44 -0.06
N THR A 158 0.14 -11.91 -1.23
CA THR A 158 0.72 -13.24 -1.41
C THR A 158 2.15 -13.30 -0.86
N PRO A 159 2.44 -14.11 0.17
CA PRO A 159 3.75 -14.17 0.81
C PRO A 159 4.88 -14.47 -0.17
N SER A 160 4.72 -15.43 -1.07
CA SER A 160 5.76 -15.83 -2.04
C SER A 160 6.14 -14.70 -3.01
N ILE A 161 5.21 -13.82 -3.36
CA ILE A 161 5.48 -12.62 -4.17
C ILE A 161 6.32 -11.62 -3.36
N ALA A 162 5.95 -11.37 -2.12
CA ALA A 162 6.69 -10.47 -1.26
C ALA A 162 8.10 -11.00 -0.95
N GLU A 163 8.25 -12.30 -0.71
CA GLU A 163 9.55 -12.97 -0.53
C GLU A 163 10.44 -12.83 -1.75
N SER A 164 9.90 -13.03 -2.96
CA SER A 164 10.65 -12.88 -4.21
C SER A 164 11.17 -11.45 -4.38
N PHE A 165 10.34 -10.44 -4.15
CA PHE A 165 10.78 -9.05 -4.21
C PHE A 165 11.76 -8.68 -3.10
N SER A 166 11.61 -9.24 -1.90
CA SER A 166 12.57 -9.05 -0.80
C SER A 166 13.93 -9.64 -1.16
N SER A 167 13.98 -10.81 -1.80
CA SER A 167 15.22 -11.40 -2.31
C SER A 167 15.90 -10.49 -3.33
N PHE A 168 15.15 -9.98 -4.32
CA PHE A 168 15.69 -9.03 -5.30
C PHE A 168 16.17 -7.71 -4.68
N PHE A 169 15.63 -7.34 -3.53
CA PHE A 169 16.08 -6.17 -2.80
C PHE A 169 17.45 -6.37 -2.15
N GLU A 170 17.77 -7.59 -1.71
CA GLU A 170 19.04 -7.90 -1.02
C GLU A 170 20.22 -8.13 -2.00
N ASP A 171 19.93 -8.53 -3.25
CA ASP A 171 20.93 -8.73 -4.31
C ASP A 171 21.50 -7.38 -4.82
#